data_8e2bec0b8518ae939b28b9e6d052ded6
#
_entry.id   8e2bec0b8518ae939b28b9e6d052ded6
#
_cell.length_a   1.000
_cell.length_b   1.000
_cell.length_c   1.000
_cell.angle_alpha   90.00
_cell.angle_beta   90.00
_cell.angle_gamma   90.00
#
_symmetry.space_group_name_H-M   'P 1'
#
loop_
_entity.id
_entity.type
_entity.pdbx_description
1 polymer ?
#
loop_
_entity_poly.entity_id
_entity_poly.type
_entity_poly.pdbx_seq_one_letter_code
_entity_poly.pdbx_strand_id
1 'polypeptide(L)'
;MAITTKESILKVLSAYNPWWKTGTVSPQMSKTYKRFAFHEAMKRLTDKGIRRSVVLTGTRRVGKTTIQYQMIEALLKSGVAPQKIVFISLDHPMLKLSQFQDVLECYHENIYAEQDAYYFFDEVQYAQDWDRWLKIIYDTQPNTRVVATGSASPALMKGSRESGAGRWTVIQVPTMSFYEYCELLDLDRPNIASDLKVTTLLHKSQIERTQIMMQLSKVQNHFMRYLQVGGFPELALADNDLMAQQIMREDVVDKVLKRDLPSLYNIRNATELEKIFLYLCNVSSEIVSIEAITKELNGVSRTTVENYIQYLESANLIYQSWPVDMAGKKVLKARPKIYIADAAIRNAVLMDDSVLTDPVEMGKIVETAVYKHVAAFYYQYATSVGYFRGGKKGKEIDIVVDYPNTKNILIEVKYREGAPIADDDAIVELCEESSAAIIITKNADDYGVHNTKCGKDLLRIPAFAFLYLLGNAEKHGYRGMEQ
;
A
#
# COMPACT_ATOMS: atom_id res chain seq x y z
N MET A 1 -22.66 -7.67 -32.43
CA MET A 1 -22.43 -7.62 -30.98
C MET A 1 -23.55 -8.43 -30.34
N ALA A 2 -23.22 -9.43 -29.51
CA ALA A 2 -24.24 -10.13 -28.74
C ALA A 2 -24.83 -9.14 -27.71
N ILE A 3 -26.10 -8.84 -27.82
CA ILE A 3 -26.81 -7.95 -26.88
C ILE A 3 -26.89 -8.74 -25.56
N THR A 4 -26.27 -8.24 -24.50
CA THR A 4 -26.35 -8.82 -23.17
C THR A 4 -27.80 -8.65 -22.69
N THR A 5 -28.51 -9.74 -22.49
CA THR A 5 -29.92 -9.68 -22.03
C THR A 5 -29.99 -9.40 -20.53
N LYS A 6 -31.09 -8.74 -20.07
CA LYS A 6 -31.35 -8.51 -18.62
C LYS A 6 -31.33 -9.83 -17.83
N GLU A 7 -31.83 -10.92 -18.41
CA GLU A 7 -31.78 -12.26 -17.79
C GLU A 7 -30.34 -12.74 -17.55
N SER A 8 -29.44 -12.53 -18.52
CA SER A 8 -28.03 -12.87 -18.42
C SER A 8 -27.33 -12.03 -17.34
N ILE A 9 -27.63 -10.74 -17.27
CA ILE A 9 -27.11 -9.84 -16.22
C ILE A 9 -27.58 -10.33 -14.85
N LEU A 10 -28.89 -10.60 -14.67
CA LEU A 10 -29.44 -11.07 -13.41
C LEU A 10 -28.83 -12.39 -12.94
N LYS A 11 -28.56 -13.32 -13.87
CA LYS A 11 -27.89 -14.58 -13.58
C LYS A 11 -26.48 -14.36 -13.03
N VAL A 12 -25.72 -13.45 -13.64
CA VAL A 12 -24.37 -13.09 -13.16
C VAL A 12 -24.45 -12.43 -11.80
N LEU A 13 -25.33 -11.44 -11.61
CA LEU A 13 -25.52 -10.78 -10.33
C LEU A 13 -25.89 -11.78 -9.22
N SER A 14 -26.82 -12.70 -9.50
CA SER A 14 -27.23 -13.72 -8.53
C SER A 14 -26.09 -14.66 -8.13
N ALA A 15 -25.20 -14.97 -9.04
CA ALA A 15 -24.03 -15.81 -8.76
C ALA A 15 -23.01 -15.12 -7.85
N TYR A 16 -22.80 -13.80 -8.02
CA TYR A 16 -21.89 -13.02 -7.20
C TYR A 16 -22.50 -12.59 -5.85
N ASN A 17 -23.82 -12.67 -5.66
CA ASN A 17 -24.54 -12.22 -4.48
C ASN A 17 -25.32 -13.37 -3.81
N PRO A 18 -24.63 -14.45 -3.37
CA PRO A 18 -25.31 -15.62 -2.80
C PRO A 18 -26.11 -15.29 -1.53
N TRP A 19 -25.76 -14.24 -0.79
CA TRP A 19 -26.46 -13.80 0.41
C TRP A 19 -27.89 -13.35 0.17
N TRP A 20 -28.28 -13.00 -1.05
CA TRP A 20 -29.69 -12.73 -1.36
C TRP A 20 -30.62 -13.94 -1.05
N LYS A 21 -30.07 -15.16 -1.12
CA LYS A 21 -30.78 -16.42 -0.81
C LYS A 21 -30.36 -16.99 0.54
N THR A 22 -29.07 -16.91 0.90
CA THR A 22 -28.50 -17.57 2.08
C THR A 22 -28.49 -16.70 3.33
N GLY A 23 -28.55 -15.36 3.16
CA GLY A 23 -28.37 -14.39 4.25
C GLY A 23 -26.91 -14.24 4.73
N THR A 24 -25.96 -14.97 4.15
CA THR A 24 -24.57 -15.00 4.63
C THR A 24 -23.55 -14.94 3.49
N VAL A 25 -22.36 -14.45 3.77
CA VAL A 25 -21.19 -14.53 2.88
C VAL A 25 -20.42 -15.83 3.17
N SER A 26 -19.96 -16.51 2.13
CA SER A 26 -19.13 -17.71 2.30
C SER A 26 -17.81 -17.36 3.03
N PRO A 27 -17.35 -18.16 4.01
CA PRO A 27 -16.05 -17.97 4.66
C PRO A 27 -14.86 -17.99 3.71
N GLN A 28 -14.99 -18.64 2.56
CA GLN A 28 -13.97 -18.63 1.51
C GLN A 28 -13.80 -17.25 0.88
N MET A 29 -14.87 -16.42 0.83
CA MET A 29 -14.87 -15.06 0.29
C MET A 29 -14.44 -14.03 1.34
N SER A 30 -15.05 -14.06 2.54
CA SER A 30 -14.85 -13.02 3.56
C SER A 30 -13.58 -13.20 4.39
N LYS A 31 -12.96 -14.39 4.40
CA LYS A 31 -11.77 -14.69 5.19
C LYS A 31 -11.81 -14.12 6.63
N THR A 32 -11.19 -14.77 7.58
CA THR A 32 -11.28 -14.39 9.01
C THR A 32 -10.46 -13.15 9.35
N TYR A 33 -9.22 -13.08 8.85
CA TYR A 33 -8.32 -11.97 9.12
C TYR A 33 -8.78 -10.68 8.42
N LYS A 34 -8.89 -9.59 9.18
CA LYS A 34 -9.30 -8.26 8.69
C LYS A 34 -8.11 -7.32 8.67
N ARG A 35 -7.79 -6.81 7.49
CA ARG A 35 -6.73 -5.82 7.28
C ARG A 35 -7.08 -4.46 7.90
N PHE A 36 -6.09 -3.64 8.17
CA PHE A 36 -6.30 -2.27 8.69
C PHE A 36 -7.26 -1.45 7.80
N ALA A 37 -7.10 -1.57 6.49
CA ALA A 37 -7.98 -0.90 5.53
C ALA A 37 -9.47 -1.29 5.67
N PHE A 38 -9.79 -2.50 6.14
CA PHE A 38 -11.16 -2.90 6.44
C PHE A 38 -11.79 -2.00 7.52
N HIS A 39 -11.08 -1.78 8.62
CA HIS A 39 -11.60 -0.99 9.75
C HIS A 39 -11.84 0.46 9.34
N GLU A 40 -10.90 1.06 8.60
CA GLU A 40 -11.05 2.42 8.08
C GLU A 40 -12.22 2.51 7.10
N ALA A 41 -12.33 1.56 6.15
CA ALA A 41 -13.41 1.53 5.17
C ALA A 41 -14.78 1.39 5.83
N MET A 42 -14.92 0.49 6.82
CA MET A 42 -16.17 0.33 7.59
C MET A 42 -16.54 1.61 8.34
N LYS A 43 -15.58 2.24 9.03
CA LYS A 43 -15.80 3.51 9.74
C LYS A 43 -16.34 4.58 8.78
N ARG A 44 -15.75 4.72 7.58
CA ARG A 44 -16.20 5.69 6.56
C ARG A 44 -17.58 5.33 5.97
N LEU A 45 -17.82 4.05 5.71
CA LEU A 45 -19.11 3.59 5.14
C LEU A 45 -20.26 3.83 6.09
N THR A 46 -20.05 3.61 7.39
CA THR A 46 -21.09 3.71 8.45
C THR A 46 -21.16 5.08 9.12
N ASP A 47 -20.33 6.03 8.73
CA ASP A 47 -20.35 7.40 9.25
C ASP A 47 -21.70 8.06 8.95
N LYS A 48 -22.38 8.52 10.02
CA LYS A 48 -23.70 9.20 9.92
C LYS A 48 -23.56 10.70 9.69
N GLY A 49 -22.42 11.29 10.06
CA GLY A 49 -22.17 12.74 9.97
C GLY A 49 -21.69 13.18 8.60
N ILE A 50 -20.80 12.38 7.98
CA ILE A 50 -20.18 12.70 6.69
C ILE A 50 -20.41 11.56 5.71
N ARG A 51 -21.33 11.78 4.77
CA ARG A 51 -21.55 10.83 3.68
C ARG A 51 -20.44 10.95 2.63
N ARG A 52 -19.69 9.88 2.41
CA ARG A 52 -18.75 9.74 1.29
C ARG A 52 -18.73 8.31 0.79
N SER A 53 -18.62 8.14 -0.52
CA SER A 53 -18.29 6.85 -1.10
C SER A 53 -16.87 6.45 -0.71
N VAL A 54 -16.63 5.16 -0.53
CA VAL A 54 -15.29 4.63 -0.23
C VAL A 54 -14.67 4.06 -1.49
N VAL A 55 -13.45 4.45 -1.81
CA VAL A 55 -12.70 3.90 -2.95
C VAL A 55 -11.43 3.25 -2.44
N LEU A 56 -11.36 1.91 -2.52
CA LEU A 56 -10.18 1.13 -2.14
C LEU A 56 -9.23 1.02 -3.33
N THR A 57 -7.99 1.52 -3.18
CA THR A 57 -6.96 1.44 -4.21
C THR A 57 -5.76 0.65 -3.73
N GLY A 58 -5.06 -0.03 -4.62
CA GLY A 58 -3.88 -0.83 -4.27
C GLY A 58 -3.57 -1.85 -5.35
N THR A 59 -2.37 -2.40 -5.35
CA THR A 59 -1.96 -3.39 -6.33
C THR A 59 -2.87 -4.64 -6.33
N ARG A 60 -2.74 -5.48 -7.34
CA ARG A 60 -3.48 -6.76 -7.39
C ARG A 60 -3.11 -7.64 -6.22
N ARG A 61 -4.05 -8.53 -5.78
CA ARG A 61 -3.87 -9.54 -4.71
C ARG A 61 -3.56 -9.01 -3.32
N VAL A 62 -3.72 -7.70 -3.06
CA VAL A 62 -3.60 -7.16 -1.68
C VAL A 62 -4.86 -7.36 -0.84
N GLY A 63 -5.93 -7.95 -1.40
CA GLY A 63 -7.14 -8.31 -0.68
C GLY A 63 -8.29 -7.28 -0.75
N LYS A 64 -8.31 -6.35 -1.73
CA LYS A 64 -9.40 -5.36 -1.88
C LYS A 64 -10.78 -5.99 -1.97
N THR A 65 -10.97 -7.00 -2.83
CA THR A 65 -12.23 -7.74 -2.99
C THR A 65 -12.60 -8.49 -1.71
N THR A 66 -11.63 -9.08 -1.01
CA THR A 66 -11.84 -9.73 0.30
C THR A 66 -12.36 -8.71 1.33
N ILE A 67 -11.79 -7.51 1.36
CA ILE A 67 -12.27 -6.42 2.23
C ILE A 67 -13.74 -6.08 1.92
N GLN A 68 -14.14 -6.01 0.64
CA GLN A 68 -15.54 -5.79 0.28
C GLN A 68 -16.45 -6.91 0.81
N TYR A 69 -16.08 -8.17 0.65
CA TYR A 69 -16.87 -9.29 1.20
C TYR A 69 -16.95 -9.27 2.73
N GLN A 70 -15.86 -8.89 3.40
CA GLN A 70 -15.86 -8.69 4.86
C GLN A 70 -16.78 -7.55 5.29
N MET A 71 -16.83 -6.45 4.52
CA MET A 71 -17.74 -5.34 4.77
C MET A 71 -19.20 -5.76 4.57
N ILE A 72 -19.51 -6.53 3.51
CA ILE A 72 -20.82 -7.12 3.25
C ILE A 72 -21.23 -8.03 4.42
N GLU A 73 -20.35 -8.91 4.85
CA GLU A 73 -20.60 -9.79 6.00
C GLU A 73 -20.92 -9.00 7.28
N ALA A 74 -20.17 -7.92 7.54
CA ALA A 74 -20.38 -7.05 8.69
C ALA A 74 -21.73 -6.33 8.63
N LEU A 75 -22.16 -5.87 7.45
CA LEU A 75 -23.49 -5.27 7.24
C LEU A 75 -24.61 -6.28 7.47
N LEU A 76 -24.49 -7.49 6.93
CA LEU A 76 -25.46 -8.56 7.15
C LEU A 76 -25.60 -8.91 8.64
N LYS A 77 -24.46 -9.06 9.35
CA LYS A 77 -24.43 -9.31 10.80
C LYS A 77 -25.02 -8.14 11.62
N SER A 78 -24.98 -6.92 11.10
CA SER A 78 -25.64 -5.76 11.73
C SER A 78 -27.14 -5.65 11.43
N GLY A 79 -27.72 -6.59 10.68
CA GLY A 79 -29.15 -6.65 10.39
C GLY A 79 -29.58 -5.94 9.10
N VAL A 80 -28.64 -5.54 8.23
CA VAL A 80 -28.98 -5.00 6.91
C VAL A 80 -29.60 -6.12 6.05
N ALA A 81 -30.76 -5.84 5.43
CA ALA A 81 -31.46 -6.83 4.59
C ALA A 81 -30.54 -7.28 3.42
N PRO A 82 -30.43 -8.60 3.16
CA PRO A 82 -29.53 -9.12 2.14
C PRO A 82 -29.73 -8.52 0.74
N GLN A 83 -31.01 -8.30 0.36
CA GLN A 83 -31.38 -7.74 -0.95
C GLN A 83 -30.94 -6.29 -1.11
N LYS A 84 -30.73 -5.56 0.00
CA LYS A 84 -30.25 -4.16 0.03
C LYS A 84 -28.75 -4.04 -0.30
N ILE A 85 -28.03 -5.15 -0.35
CA ILE A 85 -26.60 -5.20 -0.59
C ILE A 85 -26.33 -5.86 -1.93
N VAL A 86 -25.67 -5.14 -2.84
CA VAL A 86 -25.27 -5.68 -4.14
C VAL A 86 -23.77 -5.53 -4.39
N PHE A 87 -23.15 -6.64 -4.80
CA PHE A 87 -21.77 -6.70 -5.28
C PHE A 87 -21.76 -6.89 -6.81
N ILE A 88 -21.00 -6.08 -7.50
CA ILE A 88 -20.89 -6.06 -8.97
C ILE A 88 -19.41 -6.08 -9.37
N SER A 89 -18.96 -7.18 -9.97
CA SER A 89 -17.60 -7.33 -10.49
C SER A 89 -17.55 -6.83 -11.93
N LEU A 90 -16.98 -5.66 -12.13
CA LEU A 90 -16.94 -4.97 -13.43
C LEU A 90 -15.87 -5.53 -14.38
N ASP A 91 -15.03 -6.46 -13.93
CA ASP A 91 -14.11 -7.21 -14.80
C ASP A 91 -14.74 -8.47 -15.43
N HIS A 92 -15.98 -8.85 -15.00
CA HIS A 92 -16.70 -9.97 -15.59
C HIS A 92 -16.99 -9.73 -17.08
N PRO A 93 -16.68 -10.67 -17.99
CA PRO A 93 -16.78 -10.46 -19.43
C PRO A 93 -18.15 -9.94 -19.91
N MET A 94 -19.25 -10.45 -19.32
CA MET A 94 -20.60 -10.01 -19.70
C MET A 94 -20.90 -8.59 -19.19
N LEU A 95 -20.47 -8.26 -17.96
CA LEU A 95 -20.74 -6.95 -17.38
C LEU A 95 -19.89 -5.84 -18.05
N LYS A 96 -18.68 -6.15 -18.52
CA LYS A 96 -17.88 -5.25 -19.36
C LYS A 96 -18.57 -4.83 -20.66
N LEU A 97 -19.41 -5.69 -21.21
CA LEU A 97 -20.15 -5.44 -22.44
C LEU A 97 -21.48 -4.73 -22.20
N SER A 98 -21.91 -4.63 -20.94
CA SER A 98 -23.16 -3.97 -20.54
C SER A 98 -22.91 -2.52 -20.17
N GLN A 99 -23.92 -1.66 -20.37
CA GLN A 99 -23.88 -0.32 -19.82
C GLN A 99 -24.02 -0.39 -18.29
N PHE A 100 -23.30 0.46 -17.59
CA PHE A 100 -23.35 0.50 -16.11
C PHE A 100 -24.78 0.71 -15.59
N GLN A 101 -25.56 1.54 -16.29
CA GLN A 101 -26.96 1.80 -16.00
C GLN A 101 -27.82 0.55 -16.11
N ASP A 102 -27.69 -0.23 -17.18
CA ASP A 102 -28.48 -1.44 -17.41
C ASP A 102 -28.30 -2.47 -16.29
N VAL A 103 -27.07 -2.55 -15.74
CA VAL A 103 -26.76 -3.45 -14.62
C VAL A 103 -27.47 -3.01 -13.34
N LEU A 104 -27.48 -1.70 -13.04
CA LEU A 104 -28.18 -1.15 -11.89
C LEU A 104 -29.70 -1.25 -12.03
N GLU A 105 -30.24 -0.93 -13.20
CA GLU A 105 -31.68 -1.07 -13.50
C GLU A 105 -32.12 -2.53 -13.33
N CYS A 106 -31.35 -3.48 -13.84
CA CYS A 106 -31.63 -4.91 -13.68
C CYS A 106 -31.71 -5.32 -12.20
N TYR A 107 -30.83 -4.81 -11.36
CA TYR A 107 -30.87 -5.05 -9.91
C TYR A 107 -32.12 -4.46 -9.27
N HIS A 108 -32.45 -3.19 -9.55
CA HIS A 108 -33.60 -2.51 -8.97
C HIS A 108 -34.95 -3.11 -9.40
N GLU A 109 -35.06 -3.51 -10.66
CA GLU A 109 -36.29 -4.13 -11.19
C GLU A 109 -36.55 -5.53 -10.62
N ASN A 110 -35.51 -6.30 -10.27
CA ASN A 110 -35.67 -7.72 -9.96
C ASN A 110 -35.38 -8.10 -8.50
N ILE A 111 -34.57 -7.28 -7.77
CA ILE A 111 -34.07 -7.66 -6.44
C ILE A 111 -34.46 -6.64 -5.38
N TYR A 112 -34.23 -5.35 -5.58
CA TYR A 112 -34.44 -4.31 -4.57
C TYR A 112 -34.81 -2.98 -5.21
N ALA A 113 -36.07 -2.58 -5.14
CA ALA A 113 -36.61 -1.42 -5.84
C ALA A 113 -36.22 -0.06 -5.23
N GLU A 114 -35.88 -0.02 -3.92
CA GLU A 114 -35.57 1.22 -3.21
C GLU A 114 -34.18 1.79 -3.55
N GLN A 115 -33.99 3.11 -3.35
CA GLN A 115 -32.74 3.81 -3.65
C GLN A 115 -31.94 4.14 -2.36
N ASP A 116 -31.84 3.16 -1.47
CA ASP A 116 -31.05 3.26 -0.23
C ASP A 116 -30.12 2.03 -0.06
N ALA A 117 -29.68 1.48 -1.18
CA ALA A 117 -28.86 0.28 -1.27
C ALA A 117 -27.40 0.52 -0.85
N TYR A 118 -26.70 -0.58 -0.56
CA TYR A 118 -25.25 -0.64 -0.42
C TYR A 118 -24.68 -1.24 -1.70
N TYR A 119 -23.96 -0.43 -2.49
CA TYR A 119 -23.29 -0.85 -3.71
C TYR A 119 -21.82 -1.17 -3.44
N PHE A 120 -21.39 -2.35 -3.87
CA PHE A 120 -20.01 -2.78 -3.87
C PHE A 120 -19.58 -3.02 -5.31
N PHE A 121 -18.80 -2.09 -5.87
CA PHE A 121 -18.26 -2.19 -7.22
C PHE A 121 -16.82 -2.67 -7.17
N ASP A 122 -16.53 -3.80 -7.79
CA ASP A 122 -15.17 -4.34 -7.88
C ASP A 122 -14.55 -4.05 -9.23
N GLU A 123 -13.28 -3.63 -9.25
CA GLU A 123 -12.48 -3.32 -10.43
C GLU A 123 -13.13 -2.25 -11.33
N VAL A 124 -13.52 -1.10 -10.75
CA VAL A 124 -14.28 -0.03 -11.45
C VAL A 124 -13.59 0.53 -12.68
N GLN A 125 -12.24 0.43 -12.78
CA GLN A 125 -11.51 0.90 -13.97
C GLN A 125 -11.90 0.19 -15.27
N TYR A 126 -12.61 -0.93 -15.20
CA TYR A 126 -13.13 -1.62 -16.38
C TYR A 126 -14.49 -1.11 -16.84
N ALA A 127 -15.17 -0.28 -16.04
CA ALA A 127 -16.40 0.38 -16.47
C ALA A 127 -16.10 1.73 -17.10
N GLN A 128 -16.68 1.99 -18.27
CA GLN A 128 -16.58 3.29 -18.92
C GLN A 128 -17.29 4.35 -18.08
N ASP A 129 -16.68 5.54 -17.92
CA ASP A 129 -17.23 6.70 -17.20
C ASP A 129 -17.68 6.39 -15.75
N TRP A 130 -17.02 5.40 -15.09
CA TRP A 130 -17.36 4.97 -13.74
C TRP A 130 -17.40 6.13 -12.72
N ASP A 131 -16.52 7.10 -12.83
CA ASP A 131 -16.44 8.29 -11.97
C ASP A 131 -17.66 9.19 -12.08
N ARG A 132 -18.20 9.34 -13.31
CA ARG A 132 -19.45 10.05 -13.58
C ARG A 132 -20.63 9.31 -12.97
N TRP A 133 -20.67 7.97 -13.06
CA TRP A 133 -21.72 7.15 -12.44
C TRP A 133 -21.68 7.24 -10.93
N LEU A 134 -20.53 7.17 -10.30
CA LEU A 134 -20.41 7.37 -8.86
C LEU A 134 -20.88 8.76 -8.44
N LYS A 135 -20.58 9.80 -9.23
CA LYS A 135 -21.08 11.14 -9.00
C LYS A 135 -22.60 11.21 -9.09
N ILE A 136 -23.20 10.64 -10.12
CA ILE A 136 -24.66 10.61 -10.30
C ILE A 136 -25.33 9.92 -9.11
N ILE A 137 -24.87 8.72 -8.72
CA ILE A 137 -25.39 7.99 -7.57
C ILE A 137 -25.27 8.84 -6.30
N TYR A 138 -24.11 9.46 -6.08
CA TYR A 138 -23.91 10.31 -4.92
C TYR A 138 -24.87 11.51 -4.90
N ASP A 139 -25.05 12.21 -6.02
CA ASP A 139 -25.85 13.43 -6.09
C ASP A 139 -27.37 13.12 -6.09
N THR A 140 -27.81 11.99 -6.64
CA THR A 140 -29.25 11.66 -6.81
C THR A 140 -29.82 10.68 -5.76
N GLN A 141 -28.95 9.88 -5.09
CA GLN A 141 -29.37 8.84 -4.15
C GLN A 141 -28.78 9.08 -2.75
N PRO A 142 -29.35 10.01 -1.95
CA PRO A 142 -28.74 10.45 -0.68
C PRO A 142 -28.59 9.35 0.38
N ASN A 143 -29.41 8.31 0.33
CA ASN A 143 -29.40 7.21 1.29
C ASN A 143 -28.55 6.02 0.84
N THR A 144 -28.09 6.02 -0.40
CA THR A 144 -27.22 4.97 -0.95
C THR A 144 -25.78 5.12 -0.44
N ARG A 145 -25.15 3.98 -0.18
CA ARG A 145 -23.75 3.87 0.23
C ARG A 145 -22.94 3.12 -0.82
N VAL A 146 -21.75 3.59 -1.14
CA VAL A 146 -20.93 3.01 -2.21
C VAL A 146 -19.56 2.67 -1.71
N VAL A 147 -19.09 1.46 -2.03
CA VAL A 147 -17.71 1.00 -1.91
C VAL A 147 -17.23 0.57 -3.28
N ALA A 148 -16.17 1.14 -3.78
CA ALA A 148 -15.57 0.78 -5.05
C ALA A 148 -14.13 0.31 -4.86
N THR A 149 -13.65 -0.61 -5.74
CA THR A 149 -12.23 -0.99 -5.78
C THR A 149 -11.62 -0.72 -7.14
N GLY A 150 -10.31 -0.48 -7.16
CA GLY A 150 -9.55 -0.43 -8.40
C GLY A 150 -8.07 -0.69 -8.18
N SER A 151 -7.44 -1.35 -9.17
CA SER A 151 -6.03 -1.74 -9.10
C SER A 151 -5.06 -0.64 -9.55
N ALA A 152 -5.54 0.37 -10.28
CA ALA A 152 -4.71 1.46 -10.81
C ALA A 152 -5.19 2.82 -10.28
N SER A 153 -4.42 3.39 -9.39
CA SER A 153 -4.74 4.60 -8.62
C SER A 153 -4.94 5.88 -9.45
N PRO A 154 -4.18 6.23 -10.49
CA PRO A 154 -4.39 7.48 -11.24
C PRO A 154 -5.41 7.42 -12.37
N ALA A 155 -5.75 6.23 -12.91
CA ALA A 155 -6.95 6.14 -13.74
C ALA A 155 -8.18 6.46 -12.90
N LEU A 156 -8.16 6.04 -11.62
CA LEU A 156 -9.11 6.50 -10.60
C LEU A 156 -8.95 8.01 -10.31
N MET A 157 -7.78 8.61 -10.48
CA MET A 157 -7.52 10.01 -10.11
C MET A 157 -7.62 11.00 -11.29
N LYS A 158 -7.37 10.62 -12.55
CA LYS A 158 -7.46 11.55 -13.71
C LYS A 158 -8.88 12.01 -14.00
N GLY A 159 -9.89 11.14 -13.88
CA GLY A 159 -11.31 11.53 -13.96
C GLY A 159 -11.87 12.01 -12.63
N SER A 160 -11.31 11.54 -11.51
CA SER A 160 -11.86 11.73 -10.17
C SER A 160 -11.52 13.07 -9.51
N ARG A 161 -10.50 13.81 -9.95
CA ARG A 161 -10.14 15.08 -9.29
C ARG A 161 -11.24 16.14 -9.37
N GLU A 162 -11.96 16.19 -10.48
CA GLU A 162 -13.10 17.12 -10.65
C GLU A 162 -14.43 16.51 -10.18
N SER A 163 -14.70 15.25 -10.53
CA SER A 163 -15.95 14.55 -10.16
C SER A 163 -15.99 14.13 -8.69
N GLY A 164 -14.83 13.83 -8.09
CA GLY A 164 -14.70 13.25 -6.76
C GLY A 164 -14.57 14.23 -5.61
N ALA A 165 -14.35 15.51 -5.90
CA ALA A 165 -14.13 16.50 -4.85
C ALA A 165 -15.28 16.53 -3.83
N GLY A 166 -15.00 16.10 -2.59
CA GLY A 166 -15.99 16.02 -1.51
C GLY A 166 -16.95 14.83 -1.55
N ARG A 167 -16.94 13.97 -2.60
CA ARG A 167 -17.91 12.87 -2.78
C ARG A 167 -17.41 11.50 -2.35
N TRP A 168 -16.11 11.24 -2.46
CA TRP A 168 -15.53 9.97 -1.99
C TRP A 168 -14.22 10.14 -1.24
N THR A 169 -13.89 9.15 -0.46
CA THR A 169 -12.61 9.02 0.25
C THR A 169 -11.85 7.87 -0.38
N VAL A 170 -10.63 8.16 -0.80
CA VAL A 170 -9.71 7.12 -1.30
C VAL A 170 -8.96 6.54 -0.10
N ILE A 171 -9.01 5.23 0.05
CA ILE A 171 -8.26 4.46 1.04
C ILE A 171 -7.26 3.60 0.29
N GLN A 172 -5.98 3.85 0.52
CA GLN A 172 -4.93 3.02 -0.03
C GLN A 172 -4.84 1.71 0.73
N VAL A 173 -4.82 0.59 0.00
CA VAL A 173 -4.60 -0.75 0.53
C VAL A 173 -3.20 -1.18 0.09
N PRO A 174 -2.14 -0.86 0.87
CA PRO A 174 -0.78 -1.27 0.53
C PRO A 174 -0.63 -2.79 0.69
N THR A 175 0.49 -3.36 0.29
CA THR A 175 0.86 -4.71 0.72
C THR A 175 0.94 -4.75 2.25
N MET A 176 0.66 -5.90 2.88
CA MET A 176 0.62 -6.02 4.35
C MET A 176 1.91 -5.50 4.99
N SER A 177 1.75 -4.83 6.12
CA SER A 177 2.86 -4.56 7.02
C SER A 177 3.38 -5.86 7.65
N PHE A 178 4.59 -5.83 8.19
CA PHE A 178 5.12 -6.99 8.91
C PHE A 178 4.25 -7.38 10.12
N TYR A 179 3.62 -6.40 10.76
CA TYR A 179 2.64 -6.63 11.81
C TYR A 179 1.41 -7.40 11.30
N GLU A 180 0.78 -6.93 10.20
CA GLU A 180 -0.36 -7.62 9.58
C GLU A 180 0.01 -9.05 9.11
N TYR A 181 1.23 -9.23 8.59
CA TYR A 181 1.77 -10.55 8.22
C TYR A 181 1.82 -11.50 9.42
N CYS A 182 2.36 -11.04 10.55
CA CYS A 182 2.42 -11.85 11.77
C CYS A 182 1.02 -12.19 12.29
N GLU A 183 0.07 -11.25 12.23
CA GLU A 183 -1.32 -11.50 12.64
C GLU A 183 -2.05 -12.47 11.69
N LEU A 184 -1.84 -12.35 10.37
CA LEU A 184 -2.45 -13.25 9.39
C LEU A 184 -2.01 -14.70 9.62
N LEU A 185 -0.75 -14.91 9.97
CA LEU A 185 -0.17 -16.23 10.23
C LEU A 185 -0.44 -16.73 11.66
N ASP A 186 -1.16 -15.98 12.48
CA ASP A 186 -1.45 -16.27 13.88
C ASP A 186 -0.20 -16.60 14.71
N LEU A 187 0.88 -15.83 14.47
CA LEU A 187 2.15 -16.00 15.18
C LEU A 187 2.03 -15.55 16.65
N ASP A 188 2.95 -16.08 17.52
CA ASP A 188 3.00 -15.69 18.92
C ASP A 188 3.24 -14.19 19.07
N ARG A 189 2.24 -13.50 19.63
CA ARG A 189 2.22 -12.02 19.69
C ARG A 189 3.17 -11.52 20.77
N PRO A 190 4.03 -10.55 20.44
CA PRO A 190 4.75 -9.78 21.43
C PRO A 190 3.81 -9.13 22.44
N ASN A 191 4.06 -9.36 23.73
CA ASN A 191 3.32 -8.68 24.80
C ASN A 191 3.91 -7.29 25.05
N ILE A 192 3.46 -6.32 24.25
CA ILE A 192 3.87 -4.92 24.30
C ILE A 192 2.65 -4.01 24.47
N ALA A 193 2.87 -2.81 25.01
CA ALA A 193 1.79 -1.85 25.19
C ALA A 193 1.19 -1.42 23.82
N SER A 194 -0.12 -1.31 23.77
CA SER A 194 -0.84 -0.93 22.54
C SER A 194 -0.50 0.49 22.06
N ASP A 195 -0.19 1.40 22.97
CA ASP A 195 0.18 2.79 22.70
C ASP A 195 1.69 2.99 22.44
N LEU A 196 2.47 1.91 22.43
CA LEU A 196 3.91 1.97 22.22
C LEU A 196 4.26 2.43 20.81
N LYS A 197 4.85 3.62 20.71
CA LYS A 197 5.37 4.18 19.46
C LYS A 197 6.88 4.02 19.39
N VAL A 198 7.43 3.94 18.19
CA VAL A 198 8.89 3.86 17.98
C VAL A 198 9.61 5.02 18.68
N THR A 199 9.12 6.23 18.52
CA THR A 199 9.75 7.43 19.10
C THR A 199 9.72 7.45 20.63
N THR A 200 8.77 6.78 21.29
CA THR A 200 8.72 6.71 22.76
C THR A 200 9.85 5.86 23.34
N LEU A 201 10.48 5.00 22.52
CA LEU A 201 11.65 4.23 22.96
C LEU A 201 12.86 5.11 23.34
N LEU A 202 12.96 6.32 22.78
CA LEU A 202 14.00 7.30 23.16
C LEU A 202 13.95 7.65 24.66
N HIS A 203 12.75 7.72 25.24
CA HIS A 203 12.53 8.16 26.62
C HIS A 203 12.44 7.00 27.61
N LYS A 204 12.55 5.75 27.16
CA LYS A 204 12.53 4.58 28.03
C LYS A 204 13.93 4.26 28.57
N SER A 205 13.98 3.67 29.77
CA SER A 205 15.22 3.14 30.34
C SER A 205 15.78 1.98 29.51
N GLN A 206 17.06 1.67 29.67
CA GLN A 206 17.68 0.52 29.00
C GLN A 206 17.00 -0.80 29.37
N ILE A 207 16.57 -0.95 30.63
CA ILE A 207 15.87 -2.16 31.11
C ILE A 207 14.53 -2.32 30.36
N GLU A 208 13.73 -1.25 30.27
CA GLU A 208 12.45 -1.29 29.54
C GLU A 208 12.66 -1.60 28.05
N ARG A 209 13.65 -0.98 27.42
CA ARG A 209 13.99 -1.30 26.02
C ARG A 209 14.35 -2.76 25.83
N THR A 210 15.17 -3.32 26.75
CA THR A 210 15.54 -4.74 26.73
C THR A 210 14.31 -5.64 26.85
N GLN A 211 13.39 -5.34 27.78
CA GLN A 211 12.15 -6.11 27.94
C GLN A 211 11.27 -6.06 26.68
N ILE A 212 11.14 -4.90 26.05
CA ILE A 212 10.39 -4.74 24.81
C ILE A 212 11.05 -5.56 23.67
N MET A 213 12.38 -5.47 23.52
CA MET A 213 13.11 -6.19 22.48
C MET A 213 13.04 -7.72 22.69
N MET A 214 13.06 -8.21 23.93
CA MET A 214 12.81 -9.64 24.23
C MET A 214 11.41 -10.09 23.76
N GLN A 215 10.40 -9.26 23.90
CA GLN A 215 9.07 -9.60 23.36
C GLN A 215 9.07 -9.59 21.82
N LEU A 216 9.67 -8.58 21.19
CA LEU A 216 9.73 -8.44 19.75
C LEU A 216 10.56 -9.54 19.07
N SER A 217 11.55 -10.14 19.77
CA SER A 217 12.35 -11.25 19.21
C SER A 217 11.53 -12.49 18.85
N LYS A 218 10.33 -12.66 19.41
CA LYS A 218 9.39 -13.74 19.04
C LYS A 218 9.05 -13.76 17.54
N VAL A 219 9.00 -12.60 16.90
CA VAL A 219 8.66 -12.49 15.48
C VAL A 219 9.88 -12.36 14.55
N GLN A 220 11.08 -12.25 15.10
CA GLN A 220 12.32 -12.04 14.35
C GLN A 220 12.54 -13.12 13.28
N ASN A 221 12.34 -14.39 13.60
CA ASN A 221 12.59 -15.52 12.70
C ASN A 221 11.69 -15.51 11.45
N HIS A 222 10.57 -14.78 11.50
CA HIS A 222 9.63 -14.65 10.38
C HIS A 222 9.97 -13.48 9.43
N PHE A 223 10.91 -12.63 9.84
CA PHE A 223 11.24 -11.41 9.08
C PHE A 223 11.85 -11.71 7.71
N MET A 224 12.78 -12.68 7.64
CA MET A 224 13.41 -13.05 6.37
C MET A 224 12.39 -13.62 5.38
N ARG A 225 11.48 -14.50 5.84
CA ARG A 225 10.42 -15.02 4.99
C ARG A 225 9.45 -13.90 4.55
N TYR A 226 9.14 -12.95 5.43
CA TYR A 226 8.35 -11.79 5.05
C TYR A 226 9.01 -10.98 3.92
N LEU A 227 10.32 -10.74 3.96
CA LEU A 227 11.04 -10.07 2.88
C LEU A 227 11.02 -10.87 1.57
N GLN A 228 10.96 -12.19 1.65
CA GLN A 228 10.97 -13.10 0.50
C GLN A 228 9.62 -13.22 -0.20
N VAL A 229 8.52 -13.42 0.55
CA VAL A 229 7.17 -13.63 0.01
C VAL A 229 6.32 -12.36 -0.01
N GLY A 230 6.73 -11.32 0.72
CA GLY A 230 6.10 -10.01 0.75
C GLY A 230 4.81 -9.94 1.56
N GLY A 231 4.18 -8.77 1.44
CA GLY A 231 2.93 -8.43 2.11
C GLY A 231 1.67 -8.81 1.33
N PHE A 232 1.67 -9.91 0.59
CA PHE A 232 0.50 -10.40 -0.15
C PHE A 232 -0.17 -11.55 0.63
N PRO A 233 -1.45 -11.41 1.07
CA PRO A 233 -2.08 -12.39 1.96
C PRO A 233 -2.04 -13.84 1.45
N GLU A 234 -2.29 -14.07 0.17
CA GLU A 234 -2.30 -15.40 -0.44
C GLU A 234 -0.89 -16.01 -0.45
N LEU A 235 0.13 -15.19 -0.73
CA LEU A 235 1.52 -15.65 -0.79
C LEU A 235 2.11 -15.90 0.58
N ALA A 236 1.72 -15.08 1.57
CA ALA A 236 2.11 -15.28 2.97
C ALA A 236 1.61 -16.63 3.52
N LEU A 237 0.42 -17.08 3.07
CA LEU A 237 -0.19 -18.36 3.45
C LEU A 237 0.28 -19.55 2.59
N ALA A 238 1.11 -19.33 1.58
CA ALA A 238 1.63 -20.41 0.74
C ALA A 238 2.63 -21.28 1.51
N ASP A 239 2.55 -22.60 1.33
CA ASP A 239 3.47 -23.55 1.97
C ASP A 239 4.85 -23.61 1.27
N ASN A 240 4.93 -23.12 0.03
CA ASN A 240 6.14 -23.16 -0.79
C ASN A 240 6.50 -21.76 -1.29
N ASP A 241 7.66 -21.25 -0.85
CA ASP A 241 8.11 -19.90 -1.15
C ASP A 241 8.48 -19.71 -2.64
N LEU A 242 8.98 -20.74 -3.32
CA LEU A 242 9.25 -20.69 -4.76
C LEU A 242 7.94 -20.56 -5.55
N MET A 243 6.92 -21.32 -5.19
CA MET A 243 5.59 -21.20 -5.78
C MET A 243 4.99 -19.82 -5.52
N ALA A 244 5.17 -19.27 -4.32
CA ALA A 244 4.73 -17.91 -3.99
C ALA A 244 5.39 -16.87 -4.91
N GLN A 245 6.70 -16.98 -5.17
CA GLN A 245 7.40 -16.09 -6.10
C GLN A 245 6.93 -16.24 -7.55
N GLN A 246 6.67 -17.46 -8.03
CA GLN A 246 6.10 -17.67 -9.35
C GLN A 246 4.72 -17.02 -9.49
N ILE A 247 3.83 -17.23 -8.53
CA ILE A 247 2.51 -16.59 -8.49
C ILE A 247 2.64 -15.06 -8.45
N MET A 248 3.59 -14.53 -7.67
CA MET A 248 3.88 -13.10 -7.62
C MET A 248 4.22 -12.58 -9.02
N ARG A 249 5.13 -13.22 -9.71
CA ARG A 249 5.55 -12.83 -11.05
C ARG A 249 4.39 -12.89 -12.05
N GLU A 250 3.69 -14.02 -12.14
CA GLU A 250 2.65 -14.23 -13.13
C GLU A 250 1.41 -13.39 -12.87
N ASP A 251 0.93 -13.39 -11.63
CA ASP A 251 -0.38 -12.84 -11.29
C ASP A 251 -0.36 -11.39 -10.83
N VAL A 252 0.75 -10.92 -10.27
CA VAL A 252 0.89 -9.52 -9.85
C VAL A 252 1.62 -8.72 -10.92
N VAL A 253 2.85 -9.14 -11.28
CA VAL A 253 3.72 -8.34 -12.16
C VAL A 253 3.27 -8.45 -13.61
N ASP A 254 3.26 -9.64 -14.18
CA ASP A 254 2.99 -9.87 -15.61
C ASP A 254 1.59 -9.41 -16.01
N LYS A 255 0.58 -9.69 -15.19
CA LYS A 255 -0.79 -9.23 -15.48
C LYS A 255 -0.91 -7.70 -15.46
N VAL A 256 -0.21 -7.03 -14.55
CA VAL A 256 -0.23 -5.56 -14.50
C VAL A 256 0.51 -4.98 -15.71
N LEU A 257 1.72 -5.46 -16.03
CA LEU A 257 2.55 -4.92 -17.10
C LEU A 257 2.01 -5.26 -18.50
N LYS A 258 1.51 -6.49 -18.71
CA LYS A 258 1.12 -7.00 -20.05
C LYS A 258 -0.36 -6.81 -20.36
N ARG A 259 -1.22 -6.62 -19.36
CA ARG A 259 -2.68 -6.53 -19.55
C ARG A 259 -3.27 -5.23 -18.99
N ASP A 260 -3.08 -4.96 -17.70
CA ASP A 260 -3.83 -3.89 -17.03
C ASP A 260 -3.36 -2.51 -17.48
N LEU A 261 -2.05 -2.22 -17.38
CA LEU A 261 -1.50 -0.92 -17.80
C LEU A 261 -1.64 -0.68 -19.31
N PRO A 262 -1.36 -1.67 -20.21
CA PRO A 262 -1.61 -1.48 -21.64
C PRO A 262 -3.07 -1.17 -21.97
N SER A 263 -4.01 -1.84 -21.30
CA SER A 263 -5.44 -1.61 -21.51
C SER A 263 -5.90 -0.23 -21.02
N LEU A 264 -5.38 0.22 -19.87
CA LEU A 264 -5.79 1.49 -19.25
C LEU A 264 -5.19 2.73 -19.92
N TYR A 265 -3.96 2.63 -20.38
CA TYR A 265 -3.20 3.76 -20.94
C TYR A 265 -2.94 3.66 -22.44
N ASN A 266 -3.55 2.67 -23.13
CA ASN A 266 -3.34 2.42 -24.57
C ASN A 266 -1.84 2.26 -24.91
N ILE A 267 -1.08 1.55 -24.08
CA ILE A 267 0.35 1.31 -24.30
C ILE A 267 0.51 0.37 -25.48
N ARG A 268 1.21 0.83 -26.54
CA ARG A 268 1.44 0.06 -27.77
C ARG A 268 2.59 -0.93 -27.63
N ASN A 269 3.57 -0.61 -26.80
CA ASN A 269 4.78 -1.42 -26.61
C ASN A 269 4.96 -1.80 -25.13
N ALA A 270 4.31 -2.89 -24.71
CA ALA A 270 4.44 -3.40 -23.34
C ALA A 270 5.86 -3.87 -23.01
N THR A 271 6.65 -4.28 -24.02
CA THR A 271 8.04 -4.72 -23.82
C THR A 271 8.94 -3.58 -23.31
N GLU A 272 8.72 -2.36 -23.75
CA GLU A 272 9.46 -1.21 -23.22
C GLU A 272 9.10 -0.94 -21.75
N LEU A 273 7.82 -1.04 -21.40
CA LEU A 273 7.36 -0.91 -20.01
C LEU A 273 8.01 -2.00 -19.12
N GLU A 274 8.06 -3.25 -19.58
CA GLU A 274 8.71 -4.35 -18.88
C GLU A 274 10.20 -4.10 -18.66
N LYS A 275 10.92 -3.63 -19.69
CA LYS A 275 12.35 -3.29 -19.59
C LYS A 275 12.60 -2.17 -18.59
N ILE A 276 11.76 -1.12 -18.59
CA ILE A 276 11.85 -0.02 -17.61
C ILE A 276 11.62 -0.58 -16.21
N PHE A 277 10.60 -1.41 -16.01
CA PHE A 277 10.32 -1.98 -14.71
C PHE A 277 11.46 -2.88 -14.21
N LEU A 278 12.02 -3.73 -15.09
CA LEU A 278 13.19 -4.54 -14.78
C LEU A 278 14.39 -3.67 -14.36
N TYR A 279 14.67 -2.59 -15.11
CA TYR A 279 15.71 -1.63 -14.75
C TYR A 279 15.45 -1.05 -13.34
N LEU A 280 14.23 -0.62 -13.05
CA LEU A 280 13.86 -0.06 -11.74
C LEU A 280 13.99 -1.10 -10.60
N CYS A 281 13.74 -2.38 -10.87
CA CYS A 281 13.99 -3.46 -9.91
C CYS A 281 15.48 -3.57 -9.54
N ASN A 282 16.38 -3.42 -10.51
CA ASN A 282 17.82 -3.45 -10.26
C ASN A 282 18.32 -2.26 -9.45
N VAL A 283 17.76 -1.06 -9.69
CA VAL A 283 18.16 0.20 -9.03
C VAL A 283 17.20 0.60 -7.89
N SER A 284 16.45 -0.34 -7.33
CA SER A 284 15.57 -0.05 -6.18
C SER A 284 16.38 0.55 -5.03
N SER A 285 15.82 1.54 -4.36
CA SER A 285 16.44 2.37 -3.33
C SER A 285 17.57 3.31 -3.83
N GLU A 286 17.69 3.52 -5.13
CA GLU A 286 18.68 4.46 -5.71
C GLU A 286 18.00 5.68 -6.34
N ILE A 287 18.78 6.78 -6.45
CA ILE A 287 18.34 8.00 -7.15
C ILE A 287 18.40 7.75 -8.65
N VAL A 288 17.26 7.84 -9.31
CA VAL A 288 17.11 7.47 -10.72
C VAL A 288 17.20 8.70 -11.64
N SER A 289 17.99 8.58 -12.70
CA SER A 289 18.05 9.55 -13.80
C SER A 289 17.26 9.06 -15.00
N ILE A 290 16.27 9.82 -15.43
CA ILE A 290 15.47 9.53 -16.63
C ILE A 290 16.36 9.50 -17.88
N GLU A 291 17.37 10.39 -17.93
CA GLU A 291 18.36 10.42 -19.01
C GLU A 291 19.17 9.11 -19.07
N ALA A 292 19.53 8.53 -17.92
CA ALA A 292 20.23 7.25 -17.88
C ALA A 292 19.35 6.12 -18.44
N ILE A 293 18.08 6.05 -18.03
CA ILE A 293 17.10 5.07 -18.56
C ILE A 293 16.93 5.23 -20.08
N THR A 294 16.75 6.47 -20.54
CA THR A 294 16.58 6.76 -21.98
C THR A 294 17.81 6.33 -22.80
N LYS A 295 19.00 6.53 -22.26
CA LYS A 295 20.25 6.10 -22.89
C LYS A 295 20.39 4.57 -22.95
N GLU A 296 20.04 3.89 -21.85
CA GLU A 296 20.10 2.42 -21.75
C GLU A 296 19.12 1.75 -22.72
N LEU A 297 17.94 2.33 -22.88
CA LEU A 297 16.83 1.79 -23.68
C LEU A 297 16.78 2.33 -25.11
N ASN A 298 17.88 2.56 -25.77
CA ASN A 298 18.05 3.08 -27.13
C ASN A 298 16.74 3.25 -27.92
N GLY A 299 16.29 4.52 -28.16
CA GLY A 299 15.11 4.83 -28.95
C GLY A 299 13.81 5.14 -28.14
N VAL A 300 13.81 5.00 -26.84
CA VAL A 300 12.68 5.39 -25.99
C VAL A 300 12.78 6.87 -25.64
N SER A 301 11.73 7.65 -25.86
CA SER A 301 11.75 9.08 -25.56
C SER A 301 11.72 9.34 -24.05
N ARG A 302 12.28 10.50 -23.62
CA ARG A 302 12.20 10.95 -22.23
C ARG A 302 10.75 10.97 -21.71
N THR A 303 9.84 11.53 -22.49
CA THR A 303 8.41 11.60 -22.13
C THR A 303 7.77 10.23 -21.95
N THR A 304 8.17 9.24 -22.77
CA THR A 304 7.70 7.86 -22.64
C THR A 304 8.18 7.25 -21.32
N VAL A 305 9.45 7.44 -20.96
CA VAL A 305 10.00 6.94 -19.69
C VAL A 305 9.28 7.58 -18.50
N GLU A 306 9.09 8.92 -18.52
CA GLU A 306 8.36 9.65 -17.47
C GLU A 306 6.92 9.12 -17.31
N ASN A 307 6.20 8.92 -18.41
CA ASN A 307 4.85 8.38 -18.40
C ASN A 307 4.82 6.94 -17.84
N TYR A 308 5.76 6.09 -18.24
CA TYR A 308 5.79 4.71 -17.77
C TYR A 308 6.11 4.61 -16.28
N ILE A 309 7.00 5.44 -15.75
CA ILE A 309 7.25 5.57 -14.31
C ILE A 309 5.95 5.98 -13.58
N GLN A 310 5.22 6.97 -14.10
CA GLN A 310 3.93 7.38 -13.54
C GLN A 310 2.89 6.24 -13.60
N TYR A 311 2.85 5.45 -14.67
CA TYR A 311 1.92 4.32 -14.77
C TYR A 311 2.27 3.20 -13.78
N LEU A 312 3.55 2.92 -13.59
CA LEU A 312 4.02 1.94 -12.59
C LEU A 312 3.69 2.37 -11.15
N GLU A 313 3.91 3.65 -10.83
CA GLU A 313 3.52 4.22 -9.54
C GLU A 313 2.00 4.16 -9.35
N SER A 314 1.27 4.44 -10.40
CA SER A 314 -0.18 4.33 -10.47
C SER A 314 -0.72 2.96 -10.15
N ALA A 315 -0.05 1.95 -10.67
CA ALA A 315 -0.37 0.55 -10.42
C ALA A 315 0.07 0.08 -9.05
N ASN A 316 0.64 0.96 -8.23
CA ASN A 316 1.25 0.62 -6.94
C ASN A 316 2.34 -0.46 -7.05
N LEU A 317 3.13 -0.45 -8.12
CA LEU A 317 4.30 -1.32 -8.30
C LEU A 317 5.59 -0.64 -7.82
N ILE A 318 5.62 0.70 -7.79
CA ILE A 318 6.74 1.49 -7.29
C ILE A 318 6.25 2.66 -6.45
N TYR A 319 7.16 3.23 -5.67
CA TYR A 319 7.05 4.54 -5.04
C TYR A 319 8.12 5.46 -5.58
N GLN A 320 7.80 6.74 -5.77
CA GLN A 320 8.75 7.81 -6.02
C GLN A 320 8.98 8.60 -4.73
N SER A 321 10.19 8.54 -4.21
CA SER A 321 10.65 9.33 -3.06
C SER A 321 11.36 10.58 -3.57
N TRP A 322 10.76 11.74 -3.34
CA TRP A 322 11.34 13.01 -3.76
C TRP A 322 12.18 13.64 -2.65
N PRO A 323 13.19 14.45 -2.97
CA PRO A 323 13.95 15.11 -1.92
C PRO A 323 13.08 16.08 -1.12
N VAL A 324 13.19 15.98 0.19
CA VAL A 324 12.59 16.92 1.14
C VAL A 324 13.60 18.05 1.37
N ASP A 325 13.20 19.27 1.03
CA ASP A 325 14.03 20.46 1.29
C ASP A 325 13.79 20.97 2.71
N MET A 326 14.82 20.89 3.54
CA MET A 326 14.83 21.47 4.89
C MET A 326 14.75 23.02 4.87
N ALA A 327 14.92 23.64 3.68
CA ALA A 327 14.93 25.10 3.47
C ALA A 327 14.00 25.64 2.37
N GLY A 328 13.19 24.82 1.73
CA GLY A 328 12.04 25.27 0.88
C GLY A 328 12.33 25.72 -0.55
N LYS A 329 13.52 25.55 -1.16
CA LYS A 329 13.83 26.21 -2.45
C LYS A 329 14.36 25.36 -3.63
N LYS A 330 14.63 24.06 -3.51
CA LYS A 330 15.34 23.31 -4.55
C LYS A 330 14.58 22.17 -5.25
N VAL A 331 13.34 21.93 -4.96
CA VAL A 331 12.58 20.73 -5.39
C VAL A 331 12.37 20.62 -6.91
N LEU A 332 12.40 21.71 -7.68
CA LEU A 332 12.02 21.73 -9.11
C LEU A 332 12.99 21.00 -10.08
N LYS A 333 14.21 20.67 -9.66
CA LYS A 333 15.20 19.96 -10.51
C LYS A 333 15.70 18.65 -9.91
N ALA A 334 15.02 18.17 -8.90
CA ALA A 334 15.42 16.99 -8.17
C ALA A 334 15.07 15.69 -8.92
N ARG A 335 15.86 14.64 -8.67
CA ARG A 335 15.62 13.29 -9.17
C ARG A 335 15.00 12.44 -8.07
N PRO A 336 13.99 11.63 -8.37
CA PRO A 336 13.40 10.76 -7.34
C PRO A 336 14.31 9.57 -7.02
N LYS A 337 14.30 9.14 -5.77
CA LYS A 337 14.68 7.78 -5.38
C LYS A 337 13.52 6.85 -5.69
N ILE A 338 13.77 5.69 -6.30
CA ILE A 338 12.70 4.75 -6.65
C ILE A 338 12.76 3.54 -5.71
N TYR A 339 11.61 3.21 -5.14
CA TYR A 339 11.42 2.00 -4.35
C TYR A 339 10.39 1.10 -5.02
N ILE A 340 10.68 -0.19 -5.14
CA ILE A 340 9.68 -1.17 -5.53
C ILE A 340 8.66 -1.29 -4.39
N ALA A 341 7.37 -1.40 -4.71
CA ALA A 341 6.29 -1.32 -3.73
C ALA A 341 6.31 -2.46 -2.69
N ASP A 342 6.99 -3.56 -2.99
CA ASP A 342 7.25 -4.64 -2.04
C ASP A 342 8.55 -5.38 -2.42
N ALA A 343 9.34 -5.76 -1.44
CA ALA A 343 10.60 -6.49 -1.65
C ALA A 343 10.40 -7.78 -2.46
N ALA A 344 9.32 -8.51 -2.22
CA ALA A 344 9.01 -9.74 -2.93
C ALA A 344 8.72 -9.53 -4.43
N ILE A 345 8.19 -8.39 -4.83
CA ILE A 345 8.03 -8.06 -6.27
C ILE A 345 9.39 -8.02 -6.95
N ARG A 346 10.37 -7.35 -6.33
CA ARG A 346 11.73 -7.29 -6.85
C ARG A 346 12.35 -8.67 -6.99
N ASN A 347 12.27 -9.49 -5.93
CA ASN A 347 12.83 -10.83 -5.91
C ASN A 347 12.19 -11.72 -6.99
N ALA A 348 10.87 -11.67 -7.16
CA ALA A 348 10.14 -12.42 -8.17
C ALA A 348 10.50 -12.00 -9.62
N VAL A 349 10.81 -10.71 -9.84
CA VAL A 349 11.18 -10.20 -11.16
C VAL A 349 12.60 -10.58 -11.53
N LEU A 350 13.55 -10.40 -10.61
CA LEU A 350 14.97 -10.67 -10.86
C LEU A 350 15.29 -12.16 -10.85
N MET A 351 14.49 -13.00 -10.18
CA MET A 351 14.70 -14.44 -10.01
C MET A 351 16.11 -14.77 -9.50
N ASP A 352 16.58 -13.99 -8.57
CA ASP A 352 17.93 -14.12 -8.01
C ASP A 352 17.84 -14.66 -6.58
N ASP A 353 18.14 -15.92 -6.39
CA ASP A 353 18.12 -16.58 -5.08
C ASP A 353 19.28 -16.09 -4.18
N SER A 354 20.31 -15.48 -4.74
CA SER A 354 21.47 -14.95 -3.99
C SER A 354 21.17 -13.63 -3.27
N VAL A 355 20.08 -12.96 -3.64
CA VAL A 355 19.70 -11.63 -3.12
C VAL A 355 19.60 -11.62 -1.58
N LEU A 356 19.10 -12.69 -0.97
CA LEU A 356 18.98 -12.79 0.50
C LEU A 356 20.31 -13.10 1.21
N THR A 357 21.34 -13.47 0.47
CA THR A 357 22.67 -13.80 1.01
C THR A 357 23.72 -12.70 0.74
N ASP A 358 23.49 -11.86 -0.26
CA ASP A 358 24.36 -10.72 -0.56
C ASP A 358 24.06 -9.54 0.39
N PRO A 359 25.06 -9.05 1.17
CA PRO A 359 24.84 -7.98 2.13
C PRO A 359 24.40 -6.64 1.51
N VAL A 360 24.84 -6.33 0.27
CA VAL A 360 24.48 -5.09 -0.43
C VAL A 360 23.05 -5.15 -0.90
N GLU A 361 22.65 -6.26 -1.51
CA GLU A 361 21.28 -6.49 -1.98
C GLU A 361 20.29 -6.55 -0.82
N MET A 362 20.67 -7.19 0.30
CA MET A 362 19.88 -7.18 1.53
C MET A 362 19.68 -5.77 2.09
N GLY A 363 20.68 -4.91 1.98
CA GLY A 363 20.55 -3.50 2.36
C GLY A 363 19.43 -2.82 1.57
N LYS A 364 19.42 -2.97 0.25
CA LYS A 364 18.38 -2.40 -0.65
C LYS A 364 16.98 -2.96 -0.36
N ILE A 365 16.88 -4.28 -0.11
CA ILE A 365 15.61 -4.95 0.23
C ILE A 365 15.04 -4.40 1.53
N VAL A 366 15.86 -4.30 2.56
CA VAL A 366 15.40 -3.80 3.86
C VAL A 366 15.07 -2.32 3.80
N GLU A 367 15.86 -1.50 3.10
CA GLU A 367 15.54 -0.09 2.88
C GLU A 367 14.21 0.06 2.14
N THR A 368 13.96 -0.75 1.10
CA THR A 368 12.68 -0.80 0.38
C THR A 368 11.52 -1.17 1.32
N ALA A 369 11.69 -2.18 2.18
CA ALA A 369 10.68 -2.58 3.15
C ALA A 369 10.42 -1.49 4.19
N VAL A 370 11.46 -0.82 4.69
CA VAL A 370 11.35 0.31 5.63
C VAL A 370 10.60 1.47 4.97
N TYR A 371 11.02 1.88 3.77
CA TYR A 371 10.36 2.97 3.04
C TYR A 371 8.87 2.69 2.81
N LYS A 372 8.52 1.49 2.33
CA LYS A 372 7.13 1.07 2.12
C LYS A 372 6.29 1.22 3.40
N HIS A 373 6.80 0.74 4.56
CA HIS A 373 6.06 0.83 5.82
C HIS A 373 5.89 2.28 6.28
N VAL A 374 6.95 3.07 6.18
CA VAL A 374 6.91 4.49 6.54
C VAL A 374 5.94 5.25 5.63
N ALA A 375 6.02 5.04 4.31
CA ALA A 375 5.13 5.67 3.35
C ALA A 375 3.66 5.29 3.58
N ALA A 376 3.37 4.00 3.82
CA ALA A 376 2.02 3.54 4.09
C ALA A 376 1.47 4.10 5.42
N PHE A 377 2.28 4.07 6.48
CA PHE A 377 1.90 4.58 7.79
C PHE A 377 1.60 6.08 7.79
N TYR A 378 2.44 6.87 7.11
CA TYR A 378 2.33 8.33 7.11
C TYR A 378 1.50 8.90 5.94
N TYR A 379 0.96 8.05 5.05
CA TYR A 379 0.26 8.47 3.83
C TYR A 379 -0.81 9.57 4.05
N GLN A 380 -1.53 9.55 5.17
CA GLN A 380 -2.60 10.52 5.45
C GLN A 380 -2.17 11.66 6.37
N TYR A 381 -1.00 11.59 6.99
CA TYR A 381 -0.59 12.48 8.08
C TYR A 381 0.61 13.35 7.76
N ALA A 382 1.52 12.87 6.94
CA ALA A 382 2.69 13.63 6.53
C ALA A 382 2.39 14.50 5.31
N THR A 383 3.06 15.63 5.21
CA THR A 383 3.06 16.45 4.00
C THR A 383 3.75 15.69 2.86
N SER A 384 4.86 15.02 3.17
CA SER A 384 5.57 14.14 2.25
C SER A 384 6.42 13.12 3.02
N VAL A 385 6.69 11.99 2.35
CA VAL A 385 7.74 11.05 2.72
C VAL A 385 8.74 11.03 1.57
N GLY A 386 9.96 11.48 1.84
CA GLY A 386 10.99 11.66 0.85
C GLY A 386 12.37 11.26 1.38
N TYR A 387 13.42 11.74 0.74
CA TYR A 387 14.81 11.58 1.19
C TYR A 387 15.48 12.95 1.30
N PHE A 388 16.60 13.02 2.00
CA PHE A 388 17.42 14.22 2.02
C PHE A 388 18.75 13.97 1.32
N ARG A 389 19.17 14.93 0.48
CA ARG A 389 20.52 14.96 -0.08
C ARG A 389 21.01 16.40 -0.16
N GLY A 390 22.07 16.68 0.59
CA GLY A 390 22.57 18.04 0.67
C GLY A 390 24.04 18.16 1.10
N GLY A 391 24.49 19.40 1.26
CA GLY A 391 25.85 19.73 1.65
C GLY A 391 26.91 19.58 0.54
N LYS A 392 28.14 20.03 0.81
CA LYS A 392 29.25 20.00 -0.14
C LYS A 392 29.71 18.58 -0.51
N LYS A 393 29.49 17.60 0.36
CA LYS A 393 29.87 16.19 0.19
C LYS A 393 28.72 15.29 -0.32
N GLY A 394 27.54 15.86 -0.64
CA GLY A 394 26.38 15.09 -1.09
C GLY A 394 25.84 14.10 -0.04
N LYS A 395 25.89 14.47 1.24
CA LYS A 395 25.37 13.66 2.36
C LYS A 395 23.92 13.34 2.16
N GLU A 396 23.50 12.13 2.49
CA GLU A 396 22.16 11.60 2.25
C GLU A 396 21.55 11.09 3.55
N ILE A 397 20.23 11.23 3.69
CA ILE A 397 19.40 10.52 4.67
C ILE A 397 18.35 9.77 3.85
N ASP A 398 18.23 8.47 4.08
CA ASP A 398 17.41 7.59 3.25
C ASP A 398 15.94 7.96 3.25
N ILE A 399 15.37 8.26 4.43
CA ILE A 399 13.94 8.58 4.57
C ILE A 399 13.76 9.78 5.48
N VAL A 400 13.03 10.77 5.00
CA VAL A 400 12.62 11.96 5.76
C VAL A 400 11.10 12.05 5.71
N VAL A 401 10.46 12.06 6.88
CA VAL A 401 9.03 12.29 7.01
C VAL A 401 8.82 13.77 7.35
N ASP A 402 8.25 14.51 6.40
CA ASP A 402 7.89 15.91 6.56
C ASP A 402 6.49 16.00 7.20
N TYR A 403 6.45 16.39 8.46
CA TYR A 403 5.22 16.42 9.26
C TYR A 403 4.71 17.85 9.42
N PRO A 404 3.41 18.15 9.18
CA PRO A 404 2.89 19.50 9.23
C PRO A 404 3.09 20.14 10.61
N ASN A 405 3.61 21.37 10.63
CA ASN A 405 3.80 22.18 11.84
C ASN A 405 4.70 21.57 12.93
N THR A 406 5.51 20.57 12.59
CA THR A 406 6.49 19.96 13.49
C THR A 406 7.83 19.78 12.78
N LYS A 407 8.87 19.43 13.54
CA LYS A 407 10.15 19.05 12.97
C LYS A 407 10.05 17.68 12.29
N ASN A 408 10.82 17.46 11.25
CA ASN A 408 10.87 16.22 10.47
C ASN A 408 11.32 15.00 11.31
N ILE A 409 10.92 13.79 10.88
CA ILE A 409 11.49 12.54 11.37
C ILE A 409 12.55 12.07 10.37
N LEU A 410 13.75 11.77 10.84
CA LEU A 410 14.87 11.30 10.04
C LEU A 410 15.08 9.81 10.28
N ILE A 411 15.23 9.02 9.18
CA ILE A 411 15.44 7.57 9.26
C ILE A 411 16.57 7.20 8.30
N GLU A 412 17.57 6.51 8.83
CA GLU A 412 18.72 5.98 8.08
C GLU A 412 18.75 4.47 8.20
N VAL A 413 18.96 3.75 7.11
CA VAL A 413 18.99 2.29 7.08
C VAL A 413 20.42 1.78 6.99
N LYS A 414 20.96 1.30 8.09
CA LYS A 414 22.32 0.73 8.17
C LYS A 414 22.25 -0.79 8.39
N TYR A 415 21.71 -1.51 7.41
CA TYR A 415 21.47 -2.96 7.52
C TYR A 415 22.74 -3.77 7.20
N ARG A 416 23.74 -3.63 8.06
CA ARG A 416 25.05 -4.32 7.99
C ARG A 416 25.59 -4.59 9.37
N GLU A 417 26.57 -5.53 9.46
CA GLU A 417 27.25 -5.83 10.72
C GLU A 417 28.01 -4.60 11.25
N GLY A 418 27.92 -4.37 12.56
CA GLY A 418 28.69 -3.38 13.27
C GLY A 418 28.55 -1.97 12.70
N ALA A 419 27.38 -1.60 12.14
CA ALA A 419 27.16 -0.34 11.47
C ALA A 419 27.57 0.89 12.30
N PRO A 420 28.78 1.45 12.14
CA PRO A 420 29.22 2.59 12.92
C PRO A 420 28.46 3.84 12.53
N ILE A 421 28.29 4.73 13.50
CA ILE A 421 27.75 6.07 13.30
C ILE A 421 28.92 7.04 13.42
N ALA A 422 29.19 7.78 12.35
CA ALA A 422 30.20 8.81 12.37
C ALA A 422 29.60 10.16 12.75
N ASP A 423 30.38 10.99 13.45
CA ASP A 423 29.94 12.34 13.83
C ASP A 423 29.58 13.22 12.61
N ASP A 424 30.13 12.91 11.44
CA ASP A 424 29.86 13.61 10.20
C ASP A 424 28.81 12.92 9.30
N ASP A 425 28.11 11.90 9.79
CA ASP A 425 26.92 11.36 9.11
C ASP A 425 25.81 12.41 9.06
N ALA A 426 25.09 12.50 7.94
CA ALA A 426 24.04 13.50 7.75
C ALA A 426 22.97 13.45 8.86
N ILE A 427 22.58 12.24 9.29
CA ILE A 427 21.58 12.06 10.34
C ILE A 427 22.05 12.59 11.68
N VAL A 428 23.37 12.57 11.98
CA VAL A 428 23.96 13.14 13.20
C VAL A 428 23.98 14.67 13.12
N GLU A 429 24.40 15.23 11.99
CA GLU A 429 24.46 16.68 11.82
C GLU A 429 23.08 17.35 11.83
N LEU A 430 22.06 16.67 11.28
CA LEU A 430 20.71 17.22 11.15
C LEU A 430 19.76 16.79 12.28
N CYS A 431 20.19 15.93 13.21
CA CYS A 431 19.31 15.43 14.27
C CYS A 431 18.75 16.53 15.16
N GLU A 432 19.47 17.61 15.40
CA GLU A 432 19.02 18.74 16.24
C GLU A 432 17.78 19.42 15.66
N GLU A 433 17.68 19.49 14.34
CA GLU A 433 16.55 20.08 13.61
C GLU A 433 15.35 19.12 13.46
N SER A 434 15.50 17.86 13.83
CA SER A 434 14.44 16.83 13.70
C SER A 434 13.57 16.70 14.96
N SER A 435 12.40 16.07 14.85
CA SER A 435 11.60 15.62 16.00
C SER A 435 12.12 14.31 16.57
N ALA A 436 12.59 13.40 15.69
CA ALA A 436 13.24 12.16 16.04
C ALA A 436 14.23 11.77 14.93
N ALA A 437 15.34 11.11 15.31
CA ALA A 437 16.28 10.54 14.39
C ALA A 437 16.50 9.06 14.73
N ILE A 438 16.32 8.18 13.73
CA ILE A 438 16.22 6.74 13.91
C ILE A 438 17.19 6.04 12.94
N ILE A 439 17.97 5.12 13.47
CA ILE A 439 18.87 4.26 12.70
C ILE A 439 18.35 2.84 12.74
N ILE A 440 18.05 2.31 11.56
CA ILE A 440 17.58 0.94 11.39
C ILE A 440 18.79 0.02 11.26
N THR A 441 18.89 -0.97 12.16
CA THR A 441 20.03 -1.87 12.27
C THR A 441 19.68 -3.30 11.81
N LYS A 442 20.72 -4.13 11.63
CA LYS A 442 20.57 -5.53 11.22
C LYS A 442 20.39 -6.45 12.43
N ASN A 443 21.25 -6.33 13.42
CA ASN A 443 21.34 -7.29 14.52
C ASN A 443 20.26 -7.04 15.58
N ALA A 444 19.71 -8.12 16.11
CA ALA A 444 18.64 -8.07 17.11
C ALA A 444 19.06 -7.41 18.44
N ASP A 445 20.34 -7.45 18.77
CA ASP A 445 20.95 -6.86 19.95
C ASP A 445 21.46 -5.42 19.72
N ASP A 446 21.41 -4.93 18.48
CA ASP A 446 21.83 -3.57 18.13
C ASP A 446 20.65 -2.57 18.27
N TYR A 447 20.28 -2.29 19.51
CA TYR A 447 19.24 -1.34 19.87
C TYR A 447 19.66 -0.47 21.06
N GLY A 448 19.09 0.70 21.14
CA GLY A 448 19.34 1.64 22.25
C GLY A 448 19.36 3.07 21.81
N VAL A 449 19.94 3.91 22.65
CA VAL A 449 20.11 5.34 22.41
C VAL A 449 21.60 5.61 22.16
N HIS A 450 21.87 6.30 21.07
CA HIS A 450 23.20 6.79 20.73
C HIS A 450 23.25 8.31 20.99
N ASN A 451 24.08 8.70 21.95
CA ASN A 451 24.28 10.11 22.31
C ASN A 451 25.17 10.79 21.27
N THR A 452 24.71 11.87 20.69
CA THR A 452 25.50 12.66 19.75
C THR A 452 26.18 13.85 20.43
N LYS A 453 27.21 14.38 19.79
CA LYS A 453 27.91 15.60 20.28
C LYS A 453 27.05 16.84 20.25
N CYS A 454 26.00 16.88 19.42
CA CYS A 454 25.02 17.97 19.37
C CYS A 454 24.03 17.96 20.53
N GLY A 455 24.10 16.94 21.42
CA GLY A 455 23.22 16.82 22.60
C GLY A 455 21.84 16.22 22.32
N LYS A 456 21.57 15.79 21.08
CA LYS A 456 20.34 15.08 20.73
C LYS A 456 20.61 13.59 20.51
N ASP A 457 19.74 12.77 21.07
CA ASP A 457 19.82 11.33 21.01
C ASP A 457 19.27 10.76 19.70
N LEU A 458 19.94 9.74 19.17
CA LEU A 458 19.47 8.91 18.07
C LEU A 458 18.97 7.57 18.62
N LEU A 459 17.84 7.09 18.09
CA LEU A 459 17.35 5.75 18.39
C LEU A 459 18.00 4.75 17.42
N ARG A 460 18.64 3.69 17.95
CA ARG A 460 19.02 2.50 17.18
C ARG A 460 17.97 1.43 17.41
N ILE A 461 17.52 0.78 16.34
CA ILE A 461 16.49 -0.26 16.43
C ILE A 461 16.63 -1.27 15.28
N PRO A 462 16.54 -2.59 15.52
CA PRO A 462 16.52 -3.60 14.48
C PRO A 462 15.35 -3.44 13.53
N ALA A 463 15.56 -3.73 12.24
CA ALA A 463 14.57 -3.54 11.19
C ALA A 463 13.25 -4.26 11.49
N PHE A 464 13.28 -5.54 11.89
CA PHE A 464 12.06 -6.29 12.20
C PHE A 464 11.24 -5.66 13.32
N ALA A 465 11.92 -5.15 14.36
CA ALA A 465 11.29 -4.51 15.50
C ALA A 465 10.66 -3.17 15.12
N PHE A 466 11.37 -2.36 14.33
CA PHE A 466 10.85 -1.11 13.80
C PHE A 466 9.57 -1.32 12.98
N LEU A 467 9.58 -2.25 12.01
CA LEU A 467 8.43 -2.52 11.15
C LEU A 467 7.24 -3.08 11.94
N TYR A 468 7.49 -3.94 12.92
CA TYR A 468 6.43 -4.45 13.78
C TYR A 468 5.78 -3.34 14.62
N LEU A 469 6.58 -2.46 15.22
CA LEU A 469 6.08 -1.36 16.06
C LEU A 469 5.30 -0.31 15.25
N LEU A 470 5.67 -0.05 13.99
CA LEU A 470 4.85 0.81 13.12
C LEU A 470 3.45 0.23 12.93
N GLY A 471 3.35 -1.07 12.65
CA GLY A 471 2.05 -1.73 12.49
C GLY A 471 1.26 -1.81 13.80
N ASN A 472 1.93 -2.03 14.96
CA ASN A 472 1.29 -1.96 16.26
C ASN A 472 0.66 -0.58 16.50
N ALA A 473 1.39 0.49 16.23
CA ALA A 473 0.88 1.85 16.36
C ALA A 473 -0.27 2.14 15.39
N GLU A 474 -0.21 1.58 14.16
CA GLU A 474 -1.28 1.71 13.17
C GLU A 474 -2.59 1.05 13.64
N LYS A 475 -2.50 -0.14 14.23
CA LYS A 475 -3.66 -0.88 14.72
C LYS A 475 -4.34 -0.19 15.90
N HIS A 476 -3.56 0.33 16.84
CA HIS A 476 -4.05 0.78 18.15
C HIS A 476 -4.29 2.29 18.26
N GLY A 477 -4.50 2.99 17.16
CA GLY A 477 -5.07 4.30 17.25
C GLY A 477 -4.22 5.47 16.78
N TYR A 478 -3.06 5.26 16.20
CA TYR A 478 -2.37 6.38 15.59
C TYR A 478 -3.18 6.99 14.43
N ARG A 479 -4.07 6.21 13.82
CA ARG A 479 -5.05 6.68 12.82
C ARG A 479 -6.35 7.21 13.42
N GLY A 480 -6.40 7.50 14.70
CA GLY A 480 -7.61 8.02 15.37
C GLY A 480 -8.79 7.05 15.31
N MET A 481 -8.54 5.75 15.34
CA MET A 481 -9.58 4.72 15.26
C MET A 481 -10.16 4.32 16.60
N GLU A 482 -9.57 4.80 17.70
CA GLU A 482 -10.11 4.64 19.06
C GLU A 482 -10.15 6.01 19.75
N GLN A 483 -11.28 6.63 19.67
CA GLN A 483 -11.90 7.47 20.71
C GLN A 483 -13.39 7.26 20.68
#